data_20eb450bfb0cbb4c7afb68848707483c
#
_entry.id   20eb450bfb0cbb4c7afb68848707483c
#
_cell.length_a   1.000
_cell.length_b   1.000
_cell.length_c   1.000
_cell.angle_alpha   90.00
_cell.angle_beta   90.00
_cell.angle_gamma   90.00
#
_symmetry.space_group_name_H-M   'P 1'
#
loop_
_entity.id
_entity.type
_entity.pdbx_description
1 polymer ?
#
loop_
_entity_poly.entity_id
_entity_poly.type
_entity_poly.pdbx_seq_one_letter_code
_entity_poly.pdbx_strand_id
1 'polypeptide(L)'
;MNQATEKGNGIDLRPEWGIFIPSVLVIILISIPAVLYPKAAEEVVSAIYQPFAANFGTLYLWITVGLIILCVYFACSRYGDIKFGDPDEKPEFSLSSWIAMIFCSGVAGAVMFWSIIEPLWDIVQPPQYAAPMSTQAYDWALAYLLLHWGPNAWCTYFITALPIAYMFHIRRKPFLRISSAADMIIGKQKDGLLGRCVDVFFILGLLFCTAVTMCISLPTVEAALARVFGITPSFGLEIAILFV
;
A
#
# COMPACT_ATOMS: atom_id res chain seq x y z
N MET A 1 -10.51 -0.27 -46.99
CA MET A 1 -9.93 -1.27 -46.06
C MET A 1 -9.43 -0.50 -44.85
N ASN A 2 -10.11 -0.64 -43.75
CA ASN A 2 -10.12 0.28 -42.59
C ASN A 2 -8.88 0.13 -41.70
N GLN A 3 -8.10 1.22 -41.58
CA GLN A 3 -7.12 1.42 -40.50
C GLN A 3 -7.77 2.16 -39.29
N ALA A 4 -8.83 1.62 -38.76
CA ALA A 4 -9.60 2.28 -37.68
C ALA A 4 -9.85 1.37 -36.47
N THR A 5 -8.91 0.48 -36.11
CA THR A 5 -9.10 -0.41 -34.97
C THR A 5 -7.78 -0.76 -34.27
N GLU A 6 -7.00 0.25 -33.88
CA GLU A 6 -5.95 0.09 -32.86
C GLU A 6 -5.79 1.40 -32.07
N LYS A 7 -6.89 1.90 -31.48
CA LYS A 7 -6.78 2.77 -30.31
C LYS A 7 -6.87 1.89 -29.06
N GLY A 8 -5.84 1.06 -28.88
CA GLY A 8 -5.56 0.46 -27.59
C GLY A 8 -5.41 1.61 -26.56
N ASN A 9 -5.94 1.42 -25.36
CA ASN A 9 -5.73 2.27 -24.19
C ASN A 9 -4.24 2.23 -23.78
N GLY A 10 -3.36 2.79 -24.61
CA GLY A 10 -1.95 2.92 -24.28
C GLY A 10 -1.79 3.88 -23.12
N ILE A 11 -1.23 3.40 -22.01
CA ILE A 11 -0.76 4.26 -20.94
C ILE A 11 0.25 5.23 -21.52
N ASP A 12 0.08 6.54 -21.26
CA ASP A 12 1.09 7.53 -21.64
C ASP A 12 2.34 7.32 -20.76
N LEU A 13 3.38 6.75 -21.33
CA LEU A 13 4.63 6.44 -20.64
C LEU A 13 5.59 7.63 -20.52
N ARG A 14 5.18 8.82 -20.98
CA ARG A 14 6.04 10.00 -20.85
C ARG A 14 6.14 10.44 -19.40
N PRO A 15 7.36 10.62 -18.87
CA PRO A 15 7.55 11.04 -17.48
C PRO A 15 7.01 12.46 -17.27
N GLU A 16 6.18 12.62 -16.24
CA GLU A 16 5.74 13.93 -15.78
C GLU A 16 6.80 14.55 -14.86
N TRP A 17 7.73 15.29 -15.43
CA TRP A 17 8.85 15.88 -14.69
C TRP A 17 8.44 16.74 -13.50
N GLY A 18 7.27 17.39 -13.58
CA GLY A 18 6.72 18.20 -12.49
C GLY A 18 6.26 17.40 -11.26
N ILE A 19 6.16 16.06 -11.38
CA ILE A 19 5.86 15.14 -10.28
C ILE A 19 7.12 14.34 -9.94
N PHE A 20 7.81 13.83 -10.96
CA PHE A 20 8.98 12.96 -10.79
C PHE A 20 10.11 13.66 -10.01
N ILE A 21 10.53 14.85 -10.46
CA ILE A 21 11.66 15.58 -9.84
C ILE A 21 11.37 15.92 -8.37
N PRO A 22 10.23 16.52 -7.99
CA PRO A 22 9.92 16.78 -6.59
C PRO A 22 9.88 15.51 -5.74
N SER A 23 9.32 14.42 -6.25
CA SER A 23 9.27 13.14 -5.51
C SER A 23 10.67 12.62 -5.22
N VAL A 24 11.54 12.58 -6.22
CA VAL A 24 12.94 12.12 -6.07
C VAL A 24 13.72 13.03 -5.11
N LEU A 25 13.57 14.36 -5.24
CA LEU A 25 14.23 15.31 -4.35
C LEU A 25 13.82 15.12 -2.88
N VAL A 26 12.54 14.95 -2.60
CA VAL A 26 12.06 14.73 -1.23
C VAL A 26 12.59 13.41 -0.66
N ILE A 27 12.62 12.33 -1.45
CA ILE A 27 13.19 11.05 -1.02
C ILE A 27 14.69 11.23 -0.67
N ILE A 28 15.46 11.83 -1.54
CA ILE A 28 16.89 12.06 -1.30
C ILE A 28 17.09 12.93 -0.05
N LEU A 29 16.32 14.00 0.09
CA LEU A 29 16.38 14.92 1.21
C LEU A 29 16.09 14.26 2.57
N ILE A 30 15.18 13.28 2.59
CA ILE A 30 14.83 12.52 3.80
C ILE A 30 15.81 11.37 4.02
N SER A 31 16.16 10.63 2.97
CA SER A 31 16.95 9.39 3.10
C SER A 31 18.41 9.68 3.46
N ILE A 32 19.04 10.71 2.89
CA ILE A 32 20.45 11.01 3.17
C ILE A 32 20.66 11.35 4.66
N PRO A 33 19.91 12.30 5.28
CA PRO A 33 20.04 12.56 6.71
C PRO A 33 19.70 11.35 7.58
N ALA A 34 18.71 10.55 7.20
CA ALA A 34 18.31 9.36 7.95
C ALA A 34 19.43 8.31 7.99
N VAL A 35 20.16 8.13 6.90
CA VAL A 35 21.31 7.22 6.84
C VAL A 35 22.52 7.77 7.60
N LEU A 36 22.79 9.07 7.49
CA LEU A 36 23.95 9.70 8.14
C LEU A 36 23.75 9.88 9.65
N TYR A 37 22.52 10.14 10.09
CA TYR A 37 22.19 10.46 11.49
C TYR A 37 20.95 9.66 11.96
N PRO A 38 21.02 8.31 12.03
CA PRO A 38 19.84 7.46 12.25
C PRO A 38 19.12 7.76 13.58
N LYS A 39 19.85 8.03 14.68
CA LYS A 39 19.23 8.37 15.98
C LYS A 39 18.49 9.70 15.94
N ALA A 40 19.07 10.73 15.35
CA ALA A 40 18.39 12.02 15.20
C ALA A 40 17.17 11.93 14.30
N ALA A 41 17.24 11.12 13.24
CA ALA A 41 16.10 10.86 12.35
C ALA A 41 14.97 10.14 13.09
N GLU A 42 15.28 9.13 13.91
CA GLU A 42 14.30 8.43 14.76
C GLU A 42 13.63 9.40 15.74
N GLU A 43 14.37 10.26 16.41
CA GLU A 43 13.82 11.27 17.32
C GLU A 43 12.87 12.24 16.60
N VAL A 44 13.25 12.73 15.41
CA VAL A 44 12.40 13.62 14.61
C VAL A 44 11.14 12.93 14.15
N VAL A 45 11.25 11.71 13.63
CA VAL A 45 10.10 10.92 13.18
C VAL A 45 9.17 10.62 14.34
N SER A 46 9.69 10.21 15.50
CA SER A 46 8.91 9.97 16.71
C SER A 46 8.21 11.23 17.20
N ALA A 47 8.91 12.37 17.22
CA ALA A 47 8.33 13.65 17.62
C ALA A 47 7.16 14.10 16.73
N ILE A 48 7.17 13.73 15.45
CA ILE A 48 6.06 14.00 14.53
C ILE A 48 4.96 12.95 14.69
N TYR A 49 5.33 11.66 14.72
CA TYR A 49 4.39 10.55 14.71
C TYR A 49 3.54 10.48 15.98
N GLN A 50 4.15 10.61 17.16
CA GLN A 50 3.46 10.43 18.46
C GLN A 50 2.26 11.38 18.65
N PRO A 51 2.37 12.70 18.39
CA PRO A 51 1.21 13.60 18.46
C PRO A 51 0.11 13.24 17.46
N PHE A 52 0.48 12.81 16.27
CA PHE A 52 -0.50 12.38 15.25
C PHE A 52 -1.24 11.11 15.70
N ALA A 53 -0.53 10.10 16.17
CA ALA A 53 -1.13 8.86 16.66
C ALA A 53 -2.05 9.11 17.85
N ALA A 54 -1.61 9.93 18.81
CA ALA A 54 -2.37 10.24 20.00
C ALA A 54 -3.65 11.04 19.72
N ASN A 55 -3.59 12.03 18.81
CA ASN A 55 -4.73 12.92 18.56
C ASN A 55 -5.69 12.37 17.49
N PHE A 56 -5.20 11.62 16.52
CA PHE A 56 -6.00 11.17 15.38
C PHE A 56 -6.28 9.66 15.35
N GLY A 57 -5.75 8.88 16.31
CA GLY A 57 -5.94 7.44 16.35
C GLY A 57 -7.40 7.02 16.30
N THR A 58 -8.24 7.64 17.13
CA THR A 58 -9.69 7.38 17.15
C THR A 58 -10.36 7.76 15.83
N LEU A 59 -9.94 8.87 15.20
CA LEU A 59 -10.46 9.29 13.89
C LEU A 59 -10.13 8.25 12.81
N TYR A 60 -8.90 7.71 12.79
CA TYR A 60 -8.52 6.65 11.85
C TYR A 60 -9.39 5.41 12.00
N LEU A 61 -9.68 4.99 13.23
CA LEU A 61 -10.58 3.85 13.47
C LEU A 61 -11.99 4.10 12.92
N TRP A 62 -12.56 5.29 13.12
CA TRP A 62 -13.87 5.63 12.56
C TRP A 62 -13.84 5.70 11.03
N ILE A 63 -12.77 6.21 10.44
CA ILE A 63 -12.61 6.22 8.98
C ILE A 63 -12.58 4.79 8.45
N THR A 64 -11.81 3.88 9.05
CA THR A 64 -11.74 2.48 8.58
C THR A 64 -13.07 1.75 8.70
N VAL A 65 -13.82 1.96 9.79
CA VAL A 65 -15.19 1.43 9.92
C VAL A 65 -16.09 1.99 8.81
N GLY A 66 -16.04 3.29 8.55
CA GLY A 66 -16.78 3.92 7.45
C GLY A 66 -16.41 3.33 6.09
N LEU A 67 -15.14 3.04 5.84
CA LEU A 67 -14.68 2.41 4.60
C LEU A 67 -15.19 0.97 4.45
N ILE A 68 -15.22 0.20 5.52
CA ILE A 68 -15.81 -1.16 5.51
C ILE A 68 -17.30 -1.08 5.13
N ILE A 69 -18.05 -0.19 5.79
CA ILE A 69 -19.48 0.02 5.49
C ILE A 69 -19.67 0.42 4.02
N LEU A 70 -18.82 1.32 3.52
CA LEU A 70 -18.87 1.76 2.13
C LEU A 70 -18.54 0.63 1.14
N CYS A 71 -17.56 -0.21 1.43
CA CYS A 71 -17.23 -1.38 0.61
C CYS A 71 -18.39 -2.39 0.57
N VAL A 72 -19.00 -2.67 1.72
CA VAL A 72 -20.18 -3.53 1.80
C VAL A 72 -21.37 -2.94 1.01
N TYR A 73 -21.57 -1.61 1.14
CA TYR A 73 -22.59 -0.92 0.37
C TYR A 73 -22.36 -1.06 -1.14
N PHE A 74 -21.14 -0.86 -1.62
CA PHE A 74 -20.86 -1.04 -3.05
C PHE A 74 -21.06 -2.48 -3.50
N ALA A 75 -20.63 -3.45 -2.71
CA ALA A 75 -20.78 -4.86 -3.05
C ALA A 75 -22.25 -5.32 -3.09
N CYS A 76 -23.10 -4.81 -2.17
CA CYS A 76 -24.49 -5.22 -2.05
C CYS A 76 -25.48 -4.35 -2.84
N SER A 77 -25.03 -3.23 -3.41
CA SER A 77 -25.88 -2.31 -4.17
C SER A 77 -25.76 -2.58 -5.67
N ARG A 78 -26.61 -1.88 -6.46
CA ARG A 78 -26.56 -1.89 -7.92
C ARG A 78 -25.17 -1.49 -8.50
N TYR A 79 -24.32 -0.89 -7.71
CA TYR A 79 -22.97 -0.51 -8.13
C TYR A 79 -22.02 -1.70 -8.18
N GLY A 80 -22.32 -2.80 -7.47
CA GLY A 80 -21.53 -4.04 -7.54
C GLY A 80 -21.62 -4.74 -8.90
N ASP A 81 -22.67 -4.46 -9.68
CA ASP A 81 -22.85 -5.04 -11.02
C ASP A 81 -22.12 -4.25 -12.12
N ILE A 82 -21.50 -3.12 -11.79
CA ILE A 82 -20.79 -2.28 -12.77
C ILE A 82 -19.51 -3.01 -13.22
N LYS A 83 -19.46 -3.35 -14.50
CA LYS A 83 -18.29 -3.94 -15.14
C LYS A 83 -17.28 -2.85 -15.51
N PHE A 84 -16.03 -3.04 -15.10
CA PHE A 84 -14.93 -2.20 -15.55
C PHE A 84 -14.46 -2.66 -16.94
N GLY A 85 -14.87 -1.94 -17.98
CA GLY A 85 -14.60 -2.26 -19.38
C GLY A 85 -15.86 -2.30 -20.22
N ASP A 86 -15.73 -2.76 -21.46
CA ASP A 86 -16.87 -2.89 -22.36
C ASP A 86 -17.75 -4.10 -21.95
N PRO A 87 -19.07 -4.09 -22.26
CA PRO A 87 -19.98 -5.17 -21.85
C PRO A 87 -19.52 -6.56 -22.28
N ASP A 88 -18.94 -6.67 -23.48
CA ASP A 88 -18.49 -7.93 -24.07
C ASP A 88 -16.98 -8.19 -23.85
N GLU A 89 -16.29 -7.33 -23.14
CA GLU A 89 -14.86 -7.48 -22.83
C GLU A 89 -14.61 -8.69 -21.97
N LYS A 90 -13.69 -9.56 -22.40
CA LYS A 90 -13.30 -10.74 -21.62
C LYS A 90 -12.18 -10.37 -20.65
N PRO A 91 -12.07 -11.08 -19.49
CA PRO A 91 -10.93 -10.90 -18.61
C PRO A 91 -9.60 -11.13 -19.36
N GLU A 92 -8.63 -10.23 -19.17
CA GLU A 92 -7.31 -10.32 -19.78
C GLU A 92 -6.51 -11.52 -19.25
N PHE A 93 -6.70 -11.84 -17.97
CA PHE A 93 -6.00 -12.94 -17.29
C PHE A 93 -6.95 -14.05 -16.90
N SER A 94 -6.43 -15.29 -16.84
CA SER A 94 -7.15 -16.41 -16.26
C SER A 94 -7.41 -16.17 -14.77
N LEU A 95 -8.44 -16.78 -14.20
CA LEU A 95 -8.76 -16.63 -12.78
C LEU A 95 -7.59 -17.04 -11.88
N SER A 96 -6.85 -18.08 -12.22
CA SER A 96 -5.68 -18.53 -11.47
C SER A 96 -4.53 -17.52 -11.52
N SER A 97 -4.26 -16.95 -12.71
CA SER A 97 -3.24 -15.91 -12.86
C SER A 97 -3.61 -14.64 -12.09
N TRP A 98 -4.89 -14.25 -12.15
CA TRP A 98 -5.39 -13.09 -11.40
C TRP A 98 -5.28 -13.28 -9.89
N ILE A 99 -5.67 -14.45 -9.36
CA ILE A 99 -5.50 -14.78 -7.93
C ILE A 99 -4.03 -14.73 -7.54
N ALA A 100 -3.13 -15.34 -8.36
CA ALA A 100 -1.70 -15.34 -8.09
C ALA A 100 -1.11 -13.91 -8.06
N MET A 101 -1.48 -13.05 -9.00
CA MET A 101 -1.02 -11.65 -9.03
C MET A 101 -1.48 -10.88 -7.80
N ILE A 102 -2.75 -11.00 -7.40
CA ILE A 102 -3.26 -10.33 -6.19
C ILE A 102 -2.56 -10.88 -4.93
N PHE A 103 -2.42 -12.21 -4.84
CA PHE A 103 -1.73 -12.83 -3.72
C PHE A 103 -0.28 -12.34 -3.62
N CYS A 104 0.48 -12.37 -4.70
CA CYS A 104 1.88 -11.92 -4.70
C CYS A 104 2.03 -10.43 -4.40
N SER A 105 1.10 -9.59 -4.86
CA SER A 105 1.14 -8.14 -4.60
C SER A 105 0.69 -7.76 -3.19
N GLY A 106 -0.23 -8.51 -2.60
CA GLY A 106 -0.84 -8.19 -1.30
C GLY A 106 -0.21 -8.93 -0.11
N VAL A 107 0.18 -10.20 -0.31
CA VAL A 107 0.68 -11.09 0.76
C VAL A 107 2.21 -11.14 0.81
N ALA A 108 2.91 -10.24 0.18
CA ALA A 108 4.38 -10.21 0.13
C ALA A 108 5.07 -10.51 1.48
N GLY A 109 6.40 -10.59 1.49
CA GLY A 109 7.20 -10.99 2.66
C GLY A 109 6.85 -10.28 3.98
N ALA A 110 6.34 -9.04 3.91
CA ALA A 110 5.92 -8.31 5.09
C ALA A 110 4.73 -8.98 5.82
N VAL A 111 3.72 -9.48 5.10
CA VAL A 111 2.58 -10.18 5.72
C VAL A 111 3.04 -11.49 6.34
N MET A 112 3.92 -12.23 5.65
CA MET A 112 4.50 -13.47 6.21
C MET A 112 5.26 -13.21 7.52
N PHE A 113 6.03 -12.14 7.58
CA PHE A 113 6.75 -11.73 8.79
C PHE A 113 5.79 -11.34 9.92
N TRP A 114 4.87 -10.43 9.65
CA TRP A 114 3.95 -9.89 10.65
C TRP A 114 2.93 -10.92 11.13
N SER A 115 2.52 -11.88 10.31
CA SER A 115 1.60 -12.95 10.74
C SER A 115 2.13 -13.78 11.90
N ILE A 116 3.45 -13.81 12.10
CA ILE A 116 4.11 -14.53 13.19
C ILE A 116 4.52 -13.57 14.31
N ILE A 117 5.13 -12.46 13.97
CA ILE A 117 5.75 -11.54 14.95
C ILE A 117 4.70 -10.73 15.70
N GLU A 118 3.67 -10.24 15.02
CA GLU A 118 2.65 -9.39 15.63
C GLU A 118 1.88 -10.10 16.76
N PRO A 119 1.34 -11.31 16.58
CA PRO A 119 0.70 -12.01 17.69
C PRO A 119 1.64 -12.26 18.87
N LEU A 120 2.91 -12.58 18.60
CA LEU A 120 3.91 -12.78 19.67
C LEU A 120 4.18 -11.46 20.41
N TRP A 121 4.27 -10.36 19.69
CA TRP A 121 4.44 -9.04 20.27
C TRP A 121 3.26 -8.65 21.16
N ASP A 122 2.05 -8.83 20.67
CA ASP A 122 0.83 -8.51 21.40
C ASP A 122 0.61 -9.40 22.64
N ILE A 123 1.15 -10.60 22.68
CA ILE A 123 1.16 -11.46 23.87
C ILE A 123 2.12 -10.93 24.93
N VAL A 124 3.29 -10.42 24.52
CA VAL A 124 4.33 -9.91 25.43
C VAL A 124 4.05 -8.48 25.87
N GLN A 125 3.48 -7.66 24.97
CA GLN A 125 3.10 -6.27 25.22
C GLN A 125 1.63 -6.05 24.81
N PRO A 126 0.69 -6.65 25.56
CA PRO A 126 -0.71 -6.67 25.16
C PRO A 126 -1.33 -5.30 25.18
N PRO A 127 -2.24 -5.00 24.23
CA PRO A 127 -3.08 -3.83 24.25
C PRO A 127 -4.13 -3.92 25.37
N GLN A 128 -4.88 -2.84 25.58
CA GLN A 128 -6.07 -2.79 26.43
C GLN A 128 -5.83 -3.19 27.92
N TYR A 129 -4.64 -2.89 28.44
CA TYR A 129 -4.29 -3.14 29.85
C TYR A 129 -4.33 -4.61 30.29
N ALA A 130 -4.31 -5.56 29.35
CA ALA A 130 -4.15 -6.96 29.68
C ALA A 130 -2.76 -7.24 30.30
N ALA A 131 -2.66 -8.19 31.20
CA ALA A 131 -1.36 -8.58 31.73
C ALA A 131 -0.57 -9.36 30.67
N PRO A 132 0.75 -9.13 30.53
CA PRO A 132 1.60 -9.91 29.64
C PRO A 132 1.46 -11.41 29.85
N MET A 133 1.44 -12.19 28.77
CA MET A 133 1.35 -13.67 28.80
C MET A 133 0.07 -14.22 29.44
N SER A 134 -0.94 -13.40 29.70
CA SER A 134 -2.24 -13.83 30.23
C SER A 134 -3.14 -14.39 29.13
N THR A 135 -4.16 -15.17 29.52
CA THR A 135 -5.18 -15.64 28.57
C THR A 135 -5.82 -14.48 27.80
N GLN A 136 -6.07 -13.38 28.49
CA GLN A 136 -6.60 -12.17 27.86
C GLN A 136 -5.63 -11.57 26.83
N ALA A 137 -4.30 -11.65 27.06
CA ALA A 137 -3.30 -11.21 26.08
C ALA A 137 -3.34 -12.06 24.79
N TYR A 138 -3.53 -13.37 24.92
CA TYR A 138 -3.71 -14.25 23.76
C TYR A 138 -4.97 -13.93 22.96
N ASP A 139 -6.09 -13.67 23.64
CA ASP A 139 -7.35 -13.30 22.98
C ASP A 139 -7.19 -11.96 22.23
N TRP A 140 -6.55 -10.97 22.84
CA TRP A 140 -6.28 -9.69 22.19
C TRP A 140 -5.32 -9.81 21.01
N ALA A 141 -4.25 -10.60 21.12
CA ALA A 141 -3.29 -10.79 20.04
C ALA A 141 -3.97 -11.30 18.76
N LEU A 142 -4.89 -12.26 18.88
CA LEU A 142 -5.65 -12.75 17.73
C LEU A 142 -6.62 -11.69 17.18
N ALA A 143 -7.30 -10.96 18.07
CA ALA A 143 -8.23 -9.91 17.66
C ALA A 143 -7.53 -8.77 16.93
N TYR A 144 -6.35 -8.34 17.41
CA TYR A 144 -5.57 -7.27 16.77
C TYR A 144 -4.98 -7.72 15.44
N LEU A 145 -4.50 -8.94 15.33
CA LEU A 145 -4.06 -9.50 14.05
C LEU A 145 -5.18 -9.44 12.99
N LEU A 146 -6.40 -9.84 13.37
CA LEU A 146 -7.57 -9.76 12.49
C LEU A 146 -8.01 -8.31 12.21
N LEU A 147 -7.82 -7.41 13.16
CA LEU A 147 -8.09 -5.99 12.96
C LEU A 147 -7.11 -5.37 11.96
N HIS A 148 -5.81 -5.64 12.08
CA HIS A 148 -4.78 -5.03 11.24
C HIS A 148 -4.75 -5.62 9.82
N TRP A 149 -4.90 -6.96 9.66
CA TRP A 149 -4.76 -7.66 8.38
C TRP A 149 -6.07 -8.16 7.79
N GLY A 150 -7.17 -7.93 8.49
CA GLY A 150 -8.51 -8.30 8.03
C GLY A 150 -9.14 -7.21 7.14
N PRO A 151 -10.48 -7.10 7.17
CA PRO A 151 -11.25 -6.19 6.31
C PRO A 151 -10.80 -4.72 6.40
N ASN A 152 -10.28 -4.27 7.53
CA ASN A 152 -9.81 -2.89 7.72
C ASN A 152 -8.76 -2.48 6.70
N ALA A 153 -7.69 -3.28 6.57
CA ALA A 153 -6.63 -3.00 5.62
C ALA A 153 -7.13 -3.08 4.17
N TRP A 154 -7.80 -4.17 3.83
CA TRP A 154 -8.21 -4.43 2.45
C TRP A 154 -9.29 -3.48 1.96
N CYS A 155 -10.23 -3.05 2.80
CA CYS A 155 -11.20 -2.02 2.44
C CYS A 155 -10.53 -0.67 2.18
N THR A 156 -9.46 -0.33 2.90
CA THR A 156 -8.69 0.90 2.66
C THR A 156 -8.01 0.87 1.30
N TYR A 157 -7.39 -0.24 0.92
CA TYR A 157 -6.81 -0.42 -0.42
C TYR A 157 -7.89 -0.39 -1.51
N PHE A 158 -8.96 -1.12 -1.33
CA PHE A 158 -10.05 -1.21 -2.31
C PHE A 158 -10.66 0.14 -2.62
N ILE A 159 -10.99 0.93 -1.59
CA ILE A 159 -11.64 2.23 -1.78
C ILE A 159 -10.72 3.24 -2.48
N THR A 160 -9.41 3.10 -2.33
CA THR A 160 -8.43 3.93 -3.04
C THR A 160 -8.27 3.50 -4.49
N ALA A 161 -8.28 2.19 -4.74
CA ALA A 161 -8.13 1.62 -6.09
C ALA A 161 -9.37 1.84 -6.96
N LEU A 162 -10.57 1.84 -6.37
CA LEU A 162 -11.84 1.92 -7.08
C LEU A 162 -11.98 3.17 -7.97
N PRO A 163 -11.76 4.40 -7.49
CA PRO A 163 -11.87 5.60 -8.33
C PRO A 163 -10.77 5.67 -9.40
N ILE A 164 -9.58 5.14 -9.14
CA ILE A 164 -8.51 5.06 -10.13
C ILE A 164 -8.92 4.10 -11.25
N ALA A 165 -9.43 2.91 -10.90
CA ALA A 165 -9.93 1.92 -11.87
C ALA A 165 -11.11 2.48 -12.68
N TYR A 166 -12.05 3.18 -12.06
CA TYR A 166 -13.16 3.85 -12.75
C TYR A 166 -12.67 4.87 -13.78
N MET A 167 -11.74 5.73 -13.40
CA MET A 167 -11.20 6.74 -14.31
C MET A 167 -10.43 6.12 -15.46
N PHE A 168 -9.67 5.06 -15.21
CA PHE A 168 -8.89 4.37 -16.24
C PHE A 168 -9.77 3.54 -17.18
N HIS A 169 -10.59 2.64 -16.65
CA HIS A 169 -11.36 1.69 -17.46
C HIS A 169 -12.64 2.28 -18.05
N ILE A 170 -13.39 3.10 -17.30
CA ILE A 170 -14.68 3.63 -17.76
C ILE A 170 -14.52 5.00 -18.41
N ARG A 171 -13.78 5.92 -17.77
CA ARG A 171 -13.53 7.24 -18.31
C ARG A 171 -12.43 7.28 -19.36
N ARG A 172 -11.74 6.15 -19.58
CA ARG A 172 -10.66 5.98 -20.57
C ARG A 172 -9.56 7.05 -20.44
N LYS A 173 -9.23 7.46 -19.19
CA LYS A 173 -8.12 8.36 -18.92
C LYS A 173 -6.81 7.58 -19.02
N PRO A 174 -5.78 8.08 -19.75
CA PRO A 174 -4.54 7.34 -19.99
C PRO A 174 -3.59 7.33 -18.77
N PHE A 175 -4.02 7.85 -17.62
CA PHE A 175 -3.19 8.03 -16.44
C PHE A 175 -3.78 7.31 -15.23
N LEU A 176 -2.93 6.60 -14.48
CA LEU A 176 -3.24 6.00 -13.19
C LEU A 176 -2.87 6.97 -12.05
N ARG A 177 -3.38 8.22 -12.11
CA ARG A 177 -3.08 9.26 -11.13
C ARG A 177 -4.20 9.40 -10.12
N ILE A 178 -3.82 9.56 -8.83
CA ILE A 178 -4.80 9.80 -7.77
C ILE A 178 -5.48 11.17 -7.93
N SER A 179 -4.78 12.18 -8.44
CA SER A 179 -5.37 13.49 -8.74
C SER A 179 -6.46 13.38 -9.81
N SER A 180 -6.31 12.48 -10.78
CA SER A 180 -7.34 12.21 -11.78
C SER A 180 -8.55 11.49 -11.17
N ALA A 181 -8.33 10.61 -10.22
CA ALA A 181 -9.40 9.94 -9.47
C ALA A 181 -10.20 10.94 -8.61
N ALA A 182 -9.53 11.97 -8.11
CA ALA A 182 -10.13 13.06 -7.34
C ALA A 182 -10.72 14.21 -8.20
N ASP A 183 -10.85 14.04 -9.51
CA ASP A 183 -11.33 15.09 -10.46
C ASP A 183 -12.63 15.76 -10.01
N MET A 184 -13.57 15.00 -9.45
CA MET A 184 -14.85 15.52 -8.97
C MET A 184 -14.71 16.41 -7.71
N ILE A 185 -13.63 16.28 -6.96
CA ILE A 185 -13.36 17.01 -5.72
C ILE A 185 -12.51 18.24 -6.01
N ILE A 186 -11.40 18.06 -6.70
CA ILE A 186 -10.41 19.13 -6.97
C ILE A 186 -10.65 19.86 -8.29
N GLY A 187 -11.51 19.35 -9.15
CA GLY A 187 -11.96 19.99 -10.38
C GLY A 187 -10.80 20.40 -11.28
N LYS A 188 -10.83 21.66 -11.77
CA LYS A 188 -9.81 22.19 -12.69
C LYS A 188 -8.39 22.25 -12.10
N GLN A 189 -8.23 22.13 -10.77
CA GLN A 189 -6.92 22.18 -10.12
C GLN A 189 -6.18 20.83 -10.17
N LYS A 190 -6.79 19.77 -10.70
CA LYS A 190 -6.15 18.46 -10.85
C LYS A 190 -4.85 18.51 -11.68
N ASP A 191 -4.81 19.35 -12.71
CA ASP A 191 -3.65 19.54 -13.58
C ASP A 191 -2.75 20.70 -13.11
N GLY A 192 -3.15 21.40 -12.03
CA GLY A 192 -2.45 22.49 -11.40
C GLY A 192 -1.51 22.05 -10.27
N LEU A 193 -1.10 23.01 -9.45
CA LEU A 193 -0.20 22.77 -8.31
C LEU A 193 -0.80 21.78 -7.30
N LEU A 194 -2.09 21.92 -6.97
CA LEU A 194 -2.78 21.06 -6.01
C LEU A 194 -2.76 19.59 -6.46
N GLY A 195 -3.12 19.31 -7.72
CA GLY A 195 -3.09 17.97 -8.27
C GLY A 195 -1.68 17.36 -8.24
N ARG A 196 -0.65 18.12 -8.61
CA ARG A 196 0.74 17.69 -8.53
C ARG A 196 1.18 17.38 -7.10
N CYS A 197 0.81 18.22 -6.14
CA CYS A 197 1.09 17.96 -4.71
C CYS A 197 0.44 16.66 -4.26
N VAL A 198 -0.83 16.42 -4.61
CA VAL A 198 -1.55 15.17 -4.28
C VAL A 198 -0.83 13.96 -4.88
N ASP A 199 -0.43 14.03 -6.15
CA ASP A 199 0.28 12.94 -6.81
C ASP A 199 1.67 12.69 -6.20
N VAL A 200 2.42 13.75 -5.88
CA VAL A 200 3.73 13.63 -5.18
C VAL A 200 3.55 12.95 -3.81
N PHE A 201 2.57 13.38 -3.02
CA PHE A 201 2.27 12.75 -1.73
C PHE A 201 1.93 11.27 -1.87
N PHE A 202 1.12 10.92 -2.86
CA PHE A 202 0.75 9.54 -3.14
C PHE A 202 1.97 8.69 -3.53
N ILE A 203 2.82 9.19 -4.42
CA ILE A 203 4.06 8.51 -4.84
C ILE A 203 5.00 8.33 -3.65
N LEU A 204 5.17 9.37 -2.83
CA LEU A 204 6.00 9.28 -1.62
C LEU A 204 5.48 8.20 -0.67
N GLY A 205 4.16 8.15 -0.44
CA GLY A 205 3.53 7.11 0.37
C GLY A 205 3.81 5.71 -0.16
N LEU A 206 3.67 5.47 -1.47
CA LEU A 206 3.97 4.20 -2.10
C LEU A 206 5.46 3.81 -1.95
N LEU A 207 6.37 4.75 -2.19
CA LEU A 207 7.81 4.49 -2.12
C LEU A 207 8.27 4.22 -0.69
N PHE A 208 7.79 4.97 0.31
CA PHE A 208 8.10 4.69 1.71
C PHE A 208 7.51 3.35 2.17
N CYS A 209 6.27 3.02 1.77
CA CYS A 209 5.67 1.73 2.06
C CYS A 209 6.50 0.57 1.46
N THR A 210 6.93 0.72 0.20
CA THR A 210 7.79 -0.26 -0.46
C THR A 210 9.14 -0.39 0.25
N ALA A 211 9.75 0.73 0.65
CA ALA A 211 11.02 0.71 1.39
C ALA A 211 10.89 -0.02 2.73
N VAL A 212 9.84 0.23 3.50
CA VAL A 212 9.57 -0.50 4.76
C VAL A 212 9.38 -1.99 4.50
N THR A 213 8.62 -2.36 3.47
CA THR A 213 8.42 -3.76 3.08
C THR A 213 9.76 -4.43 2.73
N MET A 214 10.63 -3.76 1.98
CA MET A 214 11.96 -4.28 1.63
C MET A 214 12.85 -4.45 2.87
N CYS A 215 12.87 -3.48 3.79
CA CYS A 215 13.64 -3.57 5.04
C CYS A 215 13.27 -4.80 5.89
N ILE A 216 12.01 -5.26 5.84
CA ILE A 216 11.53 -6.42 6.56
C ILE A 216 11.77 -7.71 5.75
N SER A 217 11.49 -7.67 4.46
CA SER A 217 11.50 -8.87 3.61
C SER A 217 12.91 -9.36 3.31
N LEU A 218 13.88 -8.46 3.08
CA LEU A 218 15.25 -8.86 2.73
C LEU A 218 15.91 -9.71 3.81
N PRO A 219 16.00 -9.28 5.08
CA PRO A 219 16.59 -10.10 6.13
C PRO A 219 15.83 -11.42 6.36
N THR A 220 14.50 -11.41 6.15
CA THR A 220 13.67 -12.62 6.30
C THR A 220 14.01 -13.65 5.22
N VAL A 221 14.13 -13.23 3.96
CA VAL A 221 14.51 -14.10 2.84
C VAL A 221 15.96 -14.58 3.02
N GLU A 222 16.87 -13.70 3.40
CA GLU A 222 18.27 -14.04 3.69
C GLU A 222 18.36 -15.12 4.77
N ALA A 223 17.67 -14.95 5.90
CA ALA A 223 17.64 -15.92 6.98
C ALA A 223 17.05 -17.28 6.54
N ALA A 224 16.01 -17.24 5.69
CA ALA A 224 15.42 -18.46 5.12
C ALA A 224 16.43 -19.19 4.21
N LEU A 225 17.09 -18.48 3.32
CA LEU A 225 18.12 -19.04 2.43
C LEU A 225 19.31 -19.60 3.22
N ALA A 226 19.78 -18.87 4.23
CA ALA A 226 20.83 -19.32 5.12
C ALA A 226 20.48 -20.63 5.80
N ARG A 227 19.24 -20.77 6.27
CA ARG A 227 18.77 -21.96 6.98
C ARG A 227 18.55 -23.16 6.06
N VAL A 228 18.03 -22.94 4.85
CA VAL A 228 17.71 -24.01 3.88
C VAL A 228 18.95 -24.50 3.15
N PHE A 229 19.82 -23.59 2.73
CA PHE A 229 20.98 -23.90 1.87
C PHE A 229 22.32 -23.85 2.62
N GLY A 230 22.35 -23.50 3.91
CA GLY A 230 23.59 -23.35 4.67
C GLY A 230 24.45 -22.16 4.20
N ILE A 231 23.86 -21.17 3.55
CA ILE A 231 24.56 -19.98 3.05
C ILE A 231 24.81 -19.03 4.22
N THR A 232 26.01 -18.48 4.31
CA THR A 232 26.31 -17.48 5.35
C THR A 232 25.64 -16.14 5.00
N PRO A 233 24.83 -15.55 5.91
CA PRO A 233 24.29 -14.22 5.73
C PRO A 233 25.37 -13.19 5.41
N SER A 234 25.13 -12.34 4.41
CA SER A 234 26.09 -11.34 4.00
C SER A 234 25.42 -10.20 3.22
N PHE A 235 25.97 -9.00 3.32
CA PHE A 235 25.51 -7.86 2.52
C PHE A 235 25.48 -8.13 1.01
N GLY A 236 26.41 -8.98 0.52
CA GLY A 236 26.40 -9.40 -0.89
C GLY A 236 25.19 -10.28 -1.25
N LEU A 237 24.72 -11.11 -0.31
CA LEU A 237 23.51 -11.91 -0.50
C LEU A 237 22.26 -11.03 -0.49
N GLU A 238 22.16 -10.05 0.39
CA GLU A 238 21.05 -9.08 0.39
C GLU A 238 20.98 -8.32 -0.94
N ILE A 239 22.12 -7.84 -1.45
CA ILE A 239 22.18 -7.20 -2.77
C ILE A 239 21.73 -8.17 -3.87
N ALA A 240 22.18 -9.42 -3.85
CA ALA A 240 21.75 -10.40 -4.85
C ALA A 240 20.23 -10.65 -4.82
N ILE A 241 19.63 -10.72 -3.63
CA ILE A 241 18.17 -10.87 -3.46
C ILE A 241 17.41 -9.67 -4.03
N LEU A 242 17.96 -8.45 -3.93
CA LEU A 242 17.33 -7.24 -4.49
C LEU A 242 17.24 -7.24 -6.03
N PHE A 243 18.09 -8.00 -6.72
CA PHE A 243 18.13 -8.05 -8.18
C PHE A 243 17.37 -9.24 -8.78
N VAL A 244 16.76 -10.09 -7.95
CA VAL A 244 15.93 -11.22 -8.36
C VAL A 244 14.45 -10.90 -8.23
#